data_d299ad75352dc9cf6472adcfc78270a3
#
_entry.id   d299ad75352dc9cf6472adcfc78270a3
#
_cell.length_a   1.000
_cell.length_b   1.000
_cell.length_c   1.000
_cell.angle_alpha   90.00
_cell.angle_beta   90.00
_cell.angle_gamma   90.00
#
_symmetry.space_group_name_H-M   'P 1'
#
loop_
_entity.id
_entity.type
_entity.pdbx_description
1 polymer ?
#
loop_
_entity_poly.entity_id
_entity_poly.type
_entity_poly.pdbx_seq_one_letter_code
_entity_poly.pdbx_strand_id
1 'polypeptide(L)'
;MRYRIFLLFFFALLPTSLVWAAPAQRAFSDWQVTCNNQNFCVARNTGDHNGLVMTLSRSAGAHTDAVLRIERGGLKSPDASEGEIAPRLLLDGEPLALSGDKWRISPWLLVTDDTATITAFLQMIQEGKAITLRDGNQTISLSGLKAALLFIDAQQKRVGSETAWIKKGDEPPLSVPPAPALKEVATALTDDKALMMISCEAGAYNTIDLAWIVSRKKPLASRPVRLRLPFNNGQETNELELMNATFDEKSRELVTLAKGRGLSDCGIQARWRFDGQRFRLVRYAAEPTCDNWHGPDAWPTLWITR
;
A
#
# COMPACT_ATOMS: atom_id res chain seq x y z
N MET A 1 26.25 8.08 67.09
CA MET A 1 25.48 7.20 66.22
C MET A 1 25.19 7.94 64.93
N ARG A 2 25.85 7.55 63.80
CA ARG A 2 25.68 8.17 62.46
C ARG A 2 24.91 7.19 61.60
N TYR A 3 23.65 7.49 61.29
CA TYR A 3 22.84 6.70 60.34
C TYR A 3 23.24 7.12 58.89
N ARG A 4 23.79 6.16 58.13
CA ARG A 4 23.99 6.28 56.68
C ARG A 4 22.71 5.82 56.00
N ILE A 5 21.98 6.75 55.36
CA ILE A 5 20.83 6.47 54.51
C ILE A 5 21.39 6.00 53.17
N PHE A 6 21.17 4.73 52.81
CA PHE A 6 21.43 4.18 51.48
C PHE A 6 20.18 4.48 50.62
N LEU A 7 20.31 5.42 49.71
CA LEU A 7 19.33 5.66 48.65
C LEU A 7 19.52 4.58 47.57
N LEU A 8 18.63 3.60 47.53
CA LEU A 8 18.50 2.64 46.44
C LEU A 8 17.81 3.32 45.27
N PHE A 9 18.58 3.65 44.26
CA PHE A 9 18.05 4.07 42.96
C PHE A 9 17.43 2.85 42.24
N PHE A 10 16.11 2.75 42.28
CA PHE A 10 15.34 1.82 41.49
C PHE A 10 15.33 2.34 40.03
N PHE A 11 16.22 1.83 39.20
CA PHE A 11 16.16 2.03 37.76
C PHE A 11 14.95 1.27 37.20
N ALA A 12 13.81 1.93 37.05
CA ALA A 12 12.65 1.39 36.38
C ALA A 12 13.00 1.23 34.87
N LEU A 13 13.33 0.00 34.47
CA LEU A 13 13.36 -0.39 33.06
C LEU A 13 11.92 -0.28 32.52
N LEU A 14 11.61 0.89 31.93
CA LEU A 14 10.40 1.06 31.14
C LEU A 14 10.51 0.12 29.92
N PRO A 15 9.56 -0.81 29.72
CA PRO A 15 9.55 -1.60 28.51
C PRO A 15 9.38 -0.64 27.32
N THR A 16 10.36 -0.58 26.43
CA THR A 16 10.23 0.08 25.13
C THR A 16 9.19 -0.71 24.34
N SER A 17 7.94 -0.31 24.44
CA SER A 17 6.90 -0.78 23.56
C SER A 17 7.32 -0.44 22.13
N LEU A 18 7.63 -1.45 21.33
CA LEU A 18 7.79 -1.33 19.88
C LEU A 18 6.47 -0.80 19.31
N VAL A 19 6.39 0.51 19.15
CA VAL A 19 5.23 1.15 18.52
C VAL A 19 5.30 0.81 17.03
N TRP A 20 4.48 -0.13 16.63
CA TRP A 20 4.28 -0.42 15.21
C TRP A 20 3.49 0.72 14.60
N ALA A 21 3.92 1.19 13.42
CA ALA A 21 3.09 2.10 12.66
C ALA A 21 1.79 1.38 12.27
N ALA A 22 0.67 1.94 12.67
CA ALA A 22 -0.62 1.46 12.20
C ALA A 22 -0.74 1.80 10.71
N PRO A 23 -1.15 0.83 9.86
CA PRO A 23 -1.41 1.12 8.46
C PRO A 23 -2.54 2.17 8.36
N ALA A 24 -2.44 3.04 7.36
CA ALA A 24 -3.39 4.11 7.16
C ALA A 24 -3.78 4.23 5.69
N GLN A 25 -5.06 4.46 5.44
CA GLN A 25 -5.59 4.75 4.11
C GLN A 25 -6.53 5.94 4.21
N ARG A 26 -6.30 6.98 3.40
CA ARG A 26 -7.09 8.22 3.42
C ARG A 26 -7.27 8.79 2.02
N ALA A 27 -8.45 9.34 1.79
CA ALA A 27 -8.77 10.13 0.61
C ALA A 27 -8.60 11.64 0.90
N PHE A 28 -8.14 12.37 -0.13
CA PHE A 28 -7.95 13.81 -0.13
C PHE A 28 -8.46 14.35 -1.48
N SER A 29 -9.72 14.76 -1.55
CA SER A 29 -10.40 15.09 -2.81
C SER A 29 -10.22 13.96 -3.83
N ASP A 30 -9.49 14.21 -4.92
CA ASP A 30 -9.25 13.28 -6.01
C ASP A 30 -7.98 12.42 -5.83
N TRP A 31 -7.45 12.35 -4.61
CA TRP A 31 -6.26 11.57 -4.28
C TRP A 31 -6.53 10.62 -3.13
N GLN A 32 -5.95 9.43 -3.24
CA GLN A 32 -5.92 8.46 -2.15
C GLN A 32 -4.49 8.18 -1.75
N VAL A 33 -4.26 8.14 -0.43
CA VAL A 33 -2.98 7.72 0.15
C VAL A 33 -3.16 6.44 0.93
N THR A 34 -2.27 5.49 0.69
CA THR A 34 -2.14 4.25 1.45
C THR A 34 -0.74 4.16 2.02
N CYS A 35 -0.61 4.08 3.34
CA CYS A 35 0.65 3.81 4.01
C CYS A 35 0.56 2.47 4.74
N ASN A 36 1.50 1.57 4.50
CA ASN A 36 1.53 0.26 5.16
C ASN A 36 2.19 0.33 6.55
N ASN A 37 2.27 -0.81 7.23
CA ASN A 37 2.89 -0.94 8.55
C ASN A 37 4.42 -0.72 8.60
N GLN A 38 5.05 -0.47 7.45
CA GLN A 38 6.44 0.00 7.35
C GLN A 38 6.53 1.49 7.04
N ASN A 39 5.40 2.21 7.01
CA ASN A 39 5.30 3.58 6.51
C ASN A 39 5.80 3.75 5.06
N PHE A 40 5.78 2.66 4.25
CA PHE A 40 5.84 2.81 2.81
C PHE A 40 4.50 3.38 2.35
N CYS A 41 4.53 4.56 1.74
CA CYS A 41 3.33 5.28 1.35
C CYS A 41 3.21 5.38 -0.17
N VAL A 42 1.97 5.27 -0.65
CA VAL A 42 1.60 5.44 -2.06
C VAL A 42 0.46 6.46 -2.12
N ALA A 43 0.64 7.53 -2.89
CA ALA A 43 -0.42 8.44 -3.29
C ALA A 43 -0.80 8.18 -4.75
N ARG A 44 -2.10 8.16 -5.07
CA ARG A 44 -2.63 7.96 -6.40
C ARG A 44 -3.87 8.84 -6.62
N ASN A 45 -4.01 9.42 -7.82
CA ASN A 45 -5.26 10.08 -8.18
C ASN A 45 -6.38 9.07 -8.41
N THR A 46 -7.58 9.39 -7.95
CA THR A 46 -8.77 8.51 -7.95
C THR A 46 -10.02 9.17 -8.52
N GLY A 47 -9.93 10.41 -8.99
CA GLY A 47 -11.01 11.10 -9.72
C GLY A 47 -11.23 10.51 -11.11
N ASP A 48 -12.07 11.16 -11.90
CA ASP A 48 -12.32 10.79 -13.30
C ASP A 48 -11.05 11.02 -14.15
N HIS A 49 -10.21 10.00 -14.23
CA HIS A 49 -8.90 10.06 -14.90
C HIS A 49 -8.92 9.52 -16.34
N ASN A 50 -9.99 8.83 -16.74
CA ASN A 50 -10.16 8.25 -18.09
C ASN A 50 -8.92 7.45 -18.56
N GLY A 51 -8.27 6.75 -17.64
CA GLY A 51 -7.09 5.95 -17.94
C GLY A 51 -5.75 6.69 -17.87
N LEU A 52 -5.67 7.91 -17.32
CA LEU A 52 -4.42 8.59 -17.01
C LEU A 52 -4.22 8.66 -15.49
N VAL A 53 -3.23 7.94 -14.96
CA VAL A 53 -3.01 7.83 -13.54
C VAL A 53 -1.60 8.24 -13.15
N MET A 54 -1.51 9.08 -12.12
CA MET A 54 -0.25 9.43 -11.47
C MET A 54 -0.16 8.72 -10.12
N THR A 55 0.95 8.03 -9.93
CA THR A 55 1.28 7.37 -8.67
C THR A 55 2.59 7.90 -8.14
N LEU A 56 2.63 8.26 -6.87
CA LEU A 56 3.83 8.66 -6.16
C LEU A 56 4.00 7.77 -4.93
N SER A 57 5.12 7.05 -4.86
CA SER A 57 5.44 6.19 -3.73
C SER A 57 6.74 6.61 -3.06
N ARG A 58 6.87 6.36 -1.75
CA ARG A 58 8.09 6.66 -0.98
C ARG A 58 8.24 5.72 0.22
N SER A 59 9.47 5.24 0.43
CA SER A 59 9.85 4.49 1.62
C SER A 59 10.02 5.41 2.84
N ALA A 60 9.79 4.88 4.04
CA ALA A 60 10.18 5.54 5.30
C ALA A 60 11.70 5.46 5.50
N GLY A 61 12.22 6.29 6.42
CA GLY A 61 13.65 6.33 6.76
C GLY A 61 14.38 7.52 6.16
N ALA A 62 15.64 7.68 6.50
CA ALA A 62 16.47 8.83 6.09
C ALA A 62 16.68 8.90 4.56
N HIS A 63 16.78 7.75 3.90
CA HIS A 63 16.93 7.66 2.45
C HIS A 63 15.57 7.86 1.76
N THR A 64 15.60 8.54 0.63
CA THR A 64 14.38 8.88 -0.13
C THR A 64 14.24 7.97 -1.34
N ASP A 65 13.88 6.72 -1.12
CA ASP A 65 13.49 5.81 -2.21
C ASP A 65 12.07 6.18 -2.66
N ALA A 66 11.96 7.18 -3.51
CA ALA A 66 10.70 7.63 -4.08
C ALA A 66 10.63 7.23 -5.56
N VAL A 67 9.42 6.95 -6.02
CA VAL A 67 9.14 6.69 -7.43
C VAL A 67 7.90 7.47 -7.83
N LEU A 68 8.01 8.25 -8.91
CA LEU A 68 6.90 8.91 -9.55
C LEU A 68 6.62 8.25 -10.89
N ARG A 69 5.35 7.92 -11.14
CA ARG A 69 4.86 7.32 -12.37
C ARG A 69 3.65 8.08 -12.88
N ILE A 70 3.60 8.29 -14.17
CA ILE A 70 2.38 8.69 -14.88
C ILE A 70 2.13 7.61 -15.92
N GLU A 71 0.98 6.96 -15.83
CA GLU A 71 0.63 5.80 -16.64
C GLU A 71 -0.66 6.09 -17.41
N ARG A 72 -0.67 5.68 -18.67
CA ARG A 72 -1.84 5.69 -19.54
C ARG A 72 -2.28 4.27 -19.82
N GLY A 73 -3.55 3.98 -19.62
CA GLY A 73 -4.09 2.66 -19.88
C GLY A 73 -5.35 2.37 -19.07
N GLY A 74 -5.49 1.14 -18.66
CA GLY A 74 -6.62 0.61 -17.91
C GLY A 74 -6.41 -0.90 -17.74
N LEU A 75 -7.50 -1.67 -17.57
CA LEU A 75 -7.45 -3.14 -17.52
C LEU A 75 -7.02 -3.76 -18.86
N LYS A 76 -7.10 -3.02 -19.97
CA LYS A 76 -6.59 -3.42 -21.28
C LYS A 76 -5.33 -2.63 -21.59
N SER A 77 -4.36 -3.29 -22.22
CA SER A 77 -3.13 -2.62 -22.67
C SER A 77 -3.46 -1.51 -23.67
N PRO A 78 -2.85 -0.33 -23.54
CA PRO A 78 -3.03 0.76 -24.50
C PRO A 78 -2.40 0.44 -25.85
N ASP A 79 -2.88 1.11 -26.90
CA ASP A 79 -2.30 0.98 -28.24
C ASP A 79 -0.94 1.71 -28.32
N ALA A 80 0.09 0.99 -28.72
CA ALA A 80 1.45 1.51 -28.84
C ALA A 80 1.64 2.47 -30.02
N SER A 81 0.67 2.56 -30.95
CA SER A 81 0.75 3.39 -32.17
C SER A 81 0.69 4.90 -31.92
N GLU A 82 0.33 5.34 -30.70
CA GLU A 82 0.07 6.75 -30.41
C GLU A 82 1.31 7.59 -30.03
N GLY A 83 2.51 7.03 -30.09
CA GLY A 83 3.75 7.73 -29.72
C GLY A 83 3.95 7.92 -28.21
N GLU A 84 5.05 8.53 -27.81
CA GLU A 84 5.42 8.73 -26.40
C GLU A 84 4.43 9.62 -25.66
N ILE A 85 4.18 9.28 -24.37
CA ILE A 85 3.23 10.02 -23.53
C ILE A 85 3.76 11.42 -23.16
N ALA A 86 5.06 11.57 -22.91
CA ALA A 86 5.64 12.78 -22.34
C ALA A 86 5.35 14.07 -23.12
N PRO A 87 5.55 14.15 -24.45
CA PRO A 87 5.30 15.39 -25.21
C PRO A 87 3.80 15.74 -25.35
N ARG A 88 2.93 14.83 -24.92
CA ARG A 88 1.47 15.00 -24.98
C ARG A 88 0.87 15.50 -23.67
N LEU A 89 1.66 15.55 -22.58
CA LEU A 89 1.19 16.03 -21.28
C LEU A 89 1.10 17.55 -21.25
N LEU A 90 0.00 18.04 -20.73
CA LEU A 90 -0.29 19.47 -20.54
C LEU A 90 -0.59 19.72 -19.06
N LEU A 91 -0.04 20.78 -18.49
CA LEU A 91 -0.43 21.32 -17.19
C LEU A 91 -1.32 22.53 -17.42
N ASP A 92 -2.58 22.45 -17.00
CA ASP A 92 -3.59 23.50 -17.19
C ASP A 92 -3.71 23.99 -18.64
N GLY A 93 -3.50 23.09 -19.61
CA GLY A 93 -3.57 23.37 -21.04
C GLY A 93 -2.24 23.76 -21.70
N GLU A 94 -1.21 24.07 -20.94
CA GLU A 94 0.13 24.39 -21.44
C GLU A 94 1.05 23.16 -21.46
N PRO A 95 1.98 23.03 -22.41
CA PRO A 95 2.89 21.90 -22.48
C PRO A 95 3.67 21.71 -21.17
N LEU A 96 3.62 20.50 -20.63
CA LEU A 96 4.34 20.15 -19.41
C LEU A 96 5.83 19.96 -19.72
N ALA A 97 6.65 20.96 -19.34
CA ALA A 97 8.08 20.95 -19.57
C ALA A 97 8.78 19.98 -18.61
N LEU A 98 9.03 18.74 -19.05
CA LEU A 98 9.82 17.77 -18.30
C LEU A 98 11.30 18.11 -18.43
N SER A 99 11.91 18.54 -17.33
CA SER A 99 13.35 18.82 -17.28
C SER A 99 14.12 17.59 -16.78
N GLY A 100 15.30 17.37 -17.38
CA GLY A 100 16.26 16.35 -16.96
C GLY A 100 16.24 15.06 -17.77
N ASP A 101 17.32 14.32 -17.68
CA ASP A 101 17.60 13.05 -18.36
C ASP A 101 17.22 11.81 -17.54
N LYS A 102 16.58 12.02 -16.38
CA LYS A 102 16.26 10.95 -15.41
C LYS A 102 14.87 10.35 -15.59
N TRP A 103 14.18 10.71 -16.66
CA TRP A 103 12.89 10.12 -17.01
C TRP A 103 13.06 8.91 -17.92
N ARG A 104 12.41 7.82 -17.59
CA ARG A 104 12.18 6.69 -18.50
C ARG A 104 10.81 6.87 -19.14
N ILE A 105 10.78 6.98 -20.46
CA ILE A 105 9.61 7.37 -21.26
C ILE A 105 9.25 6.23 -22.20
N SER A 106 7.96 5.96 -22.32
CA SER A 106 7.37 5.04 -23.31
C SER A 106 6.01 5.59 -23.79
N PRO A 107 5.33 4.94 -24.74
CA PRO A 107 3.99 5.38 -25.18
C PRO A 107 2.94 5.44 -24.08
N TRP A 108 3.08 4.68 -23.00
CA TRP A 108 2.08 4.55 -21.92
C TRP A 108 2.64 4.84 -20.51
N LEU A 109 3.94 5.07 -20.39
CA LEU A 109 4.58 5.21 -19.08
C LEU A 109 5.62 6.33 -19.11
N LEU A 110 5.54 7.20 -18.12
CA LEU A 110 6.57 8.14 -17.72
C LEU A 110 6.94 7.82 -16.28
N VAL A 111 8.21 7.51 -16.00
CA VAL A 111 8.64 7.14 -14.65
C VAL A 111 10.02 7.68 -14.32
N THR A 112 10.19 8.10 -13.06
CA THR A 112 11.50 8.47 -12.49
C THR A 112 11.59 8.01 -11.02
N ASP A 113 12.79 7.65 -10.59
CA ASP A 113 13.18 7.38 -9.21
C ASP A 113 14.25 8.38 -8.71
N ASP A 114 14.58 9.37 -9.51
CA ASP A 114 15.51 10.43 -9.12
C ASP A 114 14.82 11.46 -8.22
N THR A 115 15.29 11.59 -6.99
CA THR A 115 14.68 12.45 -5.96
C THR A 115 14.68 13.94 -6.37
N ALA A 116 15.72 14.41 -7.05
CA ALA A 116 15.80 15.81 -7.47
C ALA A 116 14.77 16.10 -8.57
N THR A 117 14.65 15.18 -9.55
CA THR A 117 13.66 15.24 -10.63
C THR A 117 12.23 15.19 -10.08
N ILE A 118 11.96 14.30 -9.12
CA ILE A 118 10.64 14.23 -8.45
C ILE A 118 10.33 15.53 -7.74
N THR A 119 11.29 16.07 -6.99
CA THR A 119 11.11 17.33 -6.23
C THR A 119 10.81 18.49 -7.18
N ALA A 120 11.58 18.65 -8.26
CA ALA A 120 11.37 19.70 -9.25
C ALA A 120 10.00 19.56 -9.94
N PHE A 121 9.61 18.33 -10.30
CA PHE A 121 8.31 18.06 -10.89
C PHE A 121 7.18 18.43 -9.94
N LEU A 122 7.23 18.01 -8.68
CA LEU A 122 6.21 18.34 -7.69
C LEU A 122 6.11 19.85 -7.44
N GLN A 123 7.23 20.57 -7.43
CA GLN A 123 7.24 22.04 -7.32
C GLN A 123 6.55 22.70 -8.50
N MET A 124 6.77 22.19 -9.71
CA MET A 124 6.16 22.71 -10.92
C MET A 124 4.64 22.55 -10.94
N ILE A 125 4.12 21.39 -10.49
CA ILE A 125 2.68 21.07 -10.59
C ILE A 125 1.87 21.48 -9.37
N GLN A 126 2.51 21.86 -8.24
CA GLN A 126 1.83 22.01 -6.95
C GLN A 126 0.74 23.07 -6.91
N GLU A 127 0.80 24.08 -7.76
CA GLU A 127 -0.21 25.17 -7.87
C GLU A 127 -1.12 24.98 -9.09
N GLY A 128 -0.90 23.94 -9.89
CA GLY A 128 -1.74 23.59 -11.04
C GLY A 128 -3.07 22.95 -10.61
N LYS A 129 -4.00 22.89 -11.56
CA LYS A 129 -5.32 22.30 -11.36
C LYS A 129 -5.40 20.88 -11.91
N ALA A 130 -4.83 20.64 -13.08
CA ALA A 130 -4.88 19.35 -13.74
C ALA A 130 -3.73 19.13 -14.72
N ILE A 131 -3.31 17.87 -14.84
CA ILE A 131 -2.49 17.38 -15.94
C ILE A 131 -3.41 16.64 -16.90
N THR A 132 -3.40 17.01 -18.17
CA THR A 132 -4.23 16.41 -19.21
C THR A 132 -3.38 15.83 -20.33
N LEU A 133 -3.94 14.90 -21.09
CA LEU A 133 -3.30 14.39 -22.29
C LEU A 133 -3.84 15.17 -23.50
N ARG A 134 -2.94 15.66 -24.35
CA ARG A 134 -3.30 16.35 -25.61
C ARG A 134 -4.15 15.42 -26.49
N ASP A 135 -5.17 15.95 -27.11
CA ASP A 135 -6.06 15.24 -28.02
C ASP A 135 -6.84 14.07 -27.35
N GLY A 136 -7.12 14.19 -26.05
CA GLY A 136 -7.86 13.19 -25.29
C GLY A 136 -8.68 13.80 -24.15
N ASN A 137 -9.43 12.92 -23.46
CA ASN A 137 -10.22 13.26 -22.27
C ASN A 137 -9.55 12.76 -20.97
N GLN A 138 -8.31 12.26 -21.08
CA GLN A 138 -7.56 11.75 -19.95
C GLN A 138 -7.04 12.91 -19.11
N THR A 139 -7.25 12.82 -17.80
CA THR A 139 -6.88 13.89 -16.87
C THR A 139 -6.42 13.35 -15.53
N ILE A 140 -5.48 14.03 -14.90
CA ILE A 140 -5.09 13.88 -13.52
C ILE A 140 -5.48 15.17 -12.81
N SER A 141 -6.52 15.12 -11.98
CA SER A 141 -6.84 16.24 -11.10
C SER A 141 -5.74 16.40 -10.06
N LEU A 142 -5.28 17.63 -9.83
CA LEU A 142 -4.32 17.97 -8.78
C LEU A 142 -5.02 18.41 -7.48
N SER A 143 -6.36 18.40 -7.46
CA SER A 143 -7.15 18.68 -6.26
C SER A 143 -6.89 17.65 -5.17
N GLY A 144 -6.35 18.08 -4.04
CA GLY A 144 -5.99 17.21 -2.92
C GLY A 144 -4.56 16.69 -2.93
N LEU A 145 -3.80 16.81 -4.02
CA LEU A 145 -2.41 16.35 -4.09
C LEU A 145 -1.56 16.89 -2.95
N LYS A 146 -1.59 18.22 -2.72
CA LYS A 146 -0.79 18.87 -1.67
C LYS A 146 -1.12 18.31 -0.26
N ALA A 147 -2.40 18.04 0.03
CA ALA A 147 -2.83 17.43 1.28
C ALA A 147 -2.39 15.96 1.38
N ALA A 148 -2.46 15.21 0.28
CA ALA A 148 -1.98 13.84 0.20
C ALA A 148 -0.47 13.73 0.48
N LEU A 149 0.34 14.60 -0.12
CA LEU A 149 1.79 14.64 0.09
C LEU A 149 2.15 15.07 1.52
N LEU A 150 1.44 16.06 2.09
CA LEU A 150 1.62 16.46 3.48
C LEU A 150 1.29 15.32 4.45
N PHE A 151 0.25 14.54 4.15
CA PHE A 151 -0.09 13.35 4.94
C PHE A 151 1.04 12.30 4.90
N ILE A 152 1.65 12.06 3.75
CA ILE A 152 2.82 11.16 3.61
C ILE A 152 3.99 11.70 4.45
N ASP A 153 4.31 13.00 4.34
CA ASP A 153 5.36 13.62 5.14
C ASP A 153 5.12 13.43 6.65
N ALA A 154 3.87 13.60 7.10
CA ALA A 154 3.50 13.42 8.50
C ALA A 154 3.60 11.96 8.97
N GLN A 155 3.11 10.99 8.16
CA GLN A 155 3.20 9.55 8.47
C GLN A 155 4.65 9.08 8.59
N GLN A 156 5.52 9.60 7.73
CA GLN A 156 6.94 9.26 7.71
C GLN A 156 7.80 10.13 8.64
N LYS A 157 7.18 11.04 9.42
CA LYS A 157 7.88 11.96 10.34
C LYS A 157 8.91 12.86 9.63
N ARG A 158 8.58 13.35 8.43
CA ARG A 158 9.45 14.21 7.61
C ARG A 158 9.09 15.69 7.69
N VAL A 159 7.95 16.05 8.28
CA VAL A 159 7.56 17.46 8.42
C VAL A 159 8.62 18.22 9.21
N GLY A 160 9.18 19.29 8.62
CA GLY A 160 10.31 20.05 9.18
C GLY A 160 11.68 19.55 8.75
N SER A 161 11.77 18.42 8.06
CA SER A 161 13.03 17.88 7.53
C SER A 161 13.31 18.41 6.11
N GLU A 162 14.58 18.45 5.73
CA GLU A 162 15.03 18.76 4.35
C GLU A 162 14.39 17.82 3.31
N THR A 163 14.01 16.60 3.72
CA THR A 163 13.45 15.55 2.85
C THR A 163 11.93 15.60 2.73
N ALA A 164 11.25 16.53 3.40
CA ALA A 164 9.82 16.72 3.24
C ALA A 164 9.47 17.21 1.82
N TRP A 165 8.33 16.80 1.29
CA TRP A 165 7.85 17.28 -0.01
C TRP A 165 7.14 18.62 0.09
N ILE A 166 6.37 18.85 1.18
CA ILE A 166 5.51 20.03 1.34
C ILE A 166 6.03 20.98 2.42
N LYS A 167 6.15 20.51 3.66
CA LYS A 167 6.63 21.34 4.77
C LYS A 167 8.10 21.06 5.05
N LYS A 168 8.97 21.53 4.15
CA LYS A 168 10.42 21.46 4.34
C LYS A 168 10.84 22.33 5.53
N GLY A 169 11.94 21.94 6.17
CA GLY A 169 12.65 22.67 7.21
C GLY A 169 14.11 22.29 7.18
N ASP A 170 14.83 22.62 8.25
CA ASP A 170 16.28 22.48 8.33
C ASP A 170 16.73 21.19 9.06
N GLU A 171 15.78 20.34 9.46
CA GLU A 171 16.13 19.08 10.09
C GLU A 171 16.82 18.13 9.10
N PRO A 172 18.00 17.57 9.45
CA PRO A 172 18.75 16.74 8.54
C PRO A 172 18.02 15.43 8.21
N PRO A 173 18.31 14.77 7.08
CA PRO A 173 17.67 13.51 6.69
C PRO A 173 17.71 12.43 7.77
N LEU A 174 18.78 12.36 8.55
CA LEU A 174 18.96 11.39 9.63
C LEU A 174 18.02 11.61 10.84
N SER A 175 17.33 12.76 10.94
CA SER A 175 16.26 12.98 11.94
C SER A 175 15.03 12.12 11.66
N VAL A 176 14.85 11.67 10.41
CA VAL A 176 13.71 10.84 10.01
C VAL A 176 13.88 9.42 10.56
N PRO A 177 12.90 8.91 11.33
CA PRO A 177 12.97 7.57 11.89
C PRO A 177 13.09 6.49 10.82
N PRO A 178 13.81 5.39 11.08
CA PRO A 178 13.89 4.26 10.17
C PRO A 178 12.50 3.61 9.96
N ALA A 179 12.34 2.89 8.86
CA ALA A 179 11.14 2.10 8.63
C ALA A 179 10.95 1.08 9.77
N PRO A 180 9.71 0.88 10.26
CA PRO A 180 9.42 -0.15 11.24
C PRO A 180 9.85 -1.53 10.74
N ALA A 181 10.43 -2.35 11.63
CA ALA A 181 10.85 -3.70 11.29
C ALA A 181 9.64 -4.59 10.95
N LEU A 182 9.79 -5.45 9.94
CA LEU A 182 8.78 -6.46 9.62
C LEU A 182 8.80 -7.60 10.63
N LYS A 183 7.60 -8.09 10.98
CA LYS A 183 7.47 -9.30 11.80
C LYS A 183 7.56 -10.53 10.90
N GLU A 184 8.44 -11.46 11.25
CA GLU A 184 8.49 -12.76 10.58
C GLU A 184 7.24 -13.60 10.89
N VAL A 185 6.69 -14.26 9.86
CA VAL A 185 5.67 -15.30 9.98
C VAL A 185 6.33 -16.64 9.61
N ALA A 186 6.48 -17.52 10.59
CA ALA A 186 7.03 -18.85 10.34
C ALA A 186 6.09 -19.70 9.48
N THR A 187 6.68 -20.56 8.64
CA THR A 187 6.04 -21.22 7.51
C THR A 187 5.49 -22.61 7.78
N ALA A 188 4.57 -23.02 6.96
CA ALA A 188 4.16 -24.34 6.42
C ALA A 188 3.02 -25.07 7.11
N LEU A 189 2.03 -25.50 6.32
CA LEU A 189 1.23 -26.69 6.63
C LEU A 189 2.20 -27.87 6.74
N THR A 190 2.09 -28.64 7.80
CA THR A 190 3.03 -29.71 8.16
C THR A 190 2.58 -31.05 7.56
N ASP A 191 3.44 -32.08 7.59
CA ASP A 191 3.11 -33.43 7.09
C ASP A 191 1.90 -34.05 7.81
N ASP A 192 1.52 -33.55 9.00
CA ASP A 192 0.43 -34.03 9.82
C ASP A 192 -0.86 -33.19 9.72
N LYS A 193 -0.85 -32.09 8.97
CA LYS A 193 -2.01 -31.18 8.82
C LYS A 193 -2.32 -30.87 7.38
N ALA A 194 -3.60 -30.74 7.07
CA ALA A 194 -4.11 -30.32 5.77
C ALA A 194 -5.12 -29.18 5.92
N LEU A 195 -5.25 -28.38 4.89
CA LEU A 195 -6.31 -27.40 4.72
C LEU A 195 -7.45 -28.07 3.94
N MET A 196 -8.65 -28.03 4.46
CA MET A 196 -9.87 -28.41 3.78
C MET A 196 -10.72 -27.16 3.57
N MET A 197 -11.13 -26.90 2.34
CA MET A 197 -11.97 -25.75 1.98
C MET A 197 -13.23 -26.23 1.26
N ILE A 198 -14.36 -25.56 1.53
CA ILE A 198 -15.65 -25.83 0.90
C ILE A 198 -16.30 -24.49 0.59
N SER A 199 -16.67 -24.26 -0.68
CA SER A 199 -17.47 -23.11 -1.08
C SER A 199 -18.93 -23.37 -0.71
N CYS A 200 -19.53 -22.50 0.08
CA CYS A 200 -20.88 -22.68 0.65
C CYS A 200 -21.92 -21.80 -0.01
N GLU A 201 -21.52 -20.61 -0.44
CA GLU A 201 -22.44 -19.63 -1.01
C GLU A 201 -21.77 -18.91 -2.17
N ALA A 202 -22.49 -18.65 -3.24
CA ALA A 202 -22.02 -17.93 -4.41
C ALA A 202 -22.93 -16.74 -4.72
N GLY A 203 -22.40 -15.53 -4.63
CA GLY A 203 -23.02 -14.32 -5.14
C GLY A 203 -22.64 -14.07 -6.60
N ALA A 204 -22.97 -12.88 -7.11
CA ALA A 204 -22.73 -12.53 -8.52
C ALA A 204 -21.22 -12.55 -8.90
N TYR A 205 -20.32 -12.29 -7.98
CA TYR A 205 -18.85 -12.22 -8.22
C TYR A 205 -18.01 -12.60 -7.01
N ASN A 206 -18.62 -12.87 -5.85
CA ASN A 206 -17.93 -13.39 -4.67
C ASN A 206 -18.52 -14.73 -4.26
N THR A 207 -17.66 -15.62 -3.76
CA THR A 207 -18.05 -16.83 -3.04
C THR A 207 -17.70 -16.67 -1.56
N ILE A 208 -18.50 -17.29 -0.68
CA ILE A 208 -18.16 -17.45 0.73
C ILE A 208 -17.68 -18.87 0.93
N ASP A 209 -16.50 -19.03 1.46
CA ASP A 209 -15.82 -20.29 1.65
C ASP A 209 -15.70 -20.59 3.15
N LEU A 210 -15.85 -21.85 3.52
CA LEU A 210 -15.50 -22.36 4.84
C LEU A 210 -14.23 -23.17 4.75
N ALA A 211 -13.38 -23.05 5.76
CA ALA A 211 -12.12 -23.78 5.79
C ALA A 211 -11.81 -24.35 7.17
N TRP A 212 -11.16 -25.51 7.16
CA TRP A 212 -10.71 -26.21 8.36
C TRP A 212 -9.26 -26.65 8.23
N ILE A 213 -8.52 -26.57 9.34
CA ILE A 213 -7.25 -27.27 9.50
C ILE A 213 -7.59 -28.64 10.06
N VAL A 214 -7.28 -29.71 9.31
CA VAL A 214 -7.56 -31.09 9.66
C VAL A 214 -6.28 -31.86 9.93
N SER A 215 -6.31 -32.75 10.95
CA SER A 215 -5.22 -33.69 11.21
C SER A 215 -5.24 -34.83 10.18
N ARG A 216 -4.06 -35.14 9.61
CA ARG A 216 -3.83 -36.28 8.70
C ARG A 216 -3.43 -37.57 9.44
N LYS A 217 -3.09 -37.43 10.71
CA LYS A 217 -2.69 -38.52 11.61
C LYS A 217 -3.64 -38.65 12.79
N LYS A 218 -3.77 -39.84 13.35
CA LYS A 218 -4.57 -40.05 14.56
C LYS A 218 -3.92 -39.39 15.79
N PRO A 219 -4.70 -38.81 16.71
CA PRO A 219 -6.15 -38.66 16.65
C PRO A 219 -6.59 -37.68 15.59
N LEU A 220 -7.64 -38.01 14.83
CA LEU A 220 -8.21 -37.13 13.82
C LEU A 220 -8.90 -35.96 14.53
N ALA A 221 -8.51 -34.75 14.17
CA ALA A 221 -9.08 -33.52 14.71
C ALA A 221 -9.26 -32.50 13.58
N SER A 222 -10.28 -31.67 13.71
CA SER A 222 -10.50 -30.53 12.81
C SER A 222 -10.79 -29.29 13.63
N ARG A 223 -10.41 -28.15 13.09
CA ARG A 223 -10.75 -26.83 13.63
C ARG A 223 -10.98 -25.84 12.52
N PRO A 224 -11.96 -24.93 12.65
CA PRO A 224 -12.22 -23.92 11.65
C PRO A 224 -11.02 -22.97 11.52
N VAL A 225 -10.78 -22.53 10.27
CA VAL A 225 -9.84 -21.45 9.99
C VAL A 225 -10.54 -20.13 10.36
N ARG A 226 -9.86 -19.34 11.18
CA ARG A 226 -10.26 -17.97 11.52
C ARG A 226 -9.16 -17.02 11.13
N LEU A 227 -9.48 -16.07 10.24
CA LEU A 227 -8.55 -15.09 9.70
C LEU A 227 -8.70 -13.79 10.49
N ARG A 228 -7.68 -13.45 11.29
CA ARG A 228 -7.70 -12.26 12.13
C ARG A 228 -6.66 -11.26 11.67
N LEU A 229 -7.10 -10.03 11.42
CA LEU A 229 -6.20 -8.93 11.11
C LEU A 229 -5.41 -8.53 12.36
N PRO A 230 -4.09 -8.28 12.23
CA PRO A 230 -3.25 -7.78 13.33
C PRO A 230 -3.41 -6.27 13.58
N PHE A 231 -4.27 -5.60 12.82
CA PHE A 231 -4.56 -4.18 12.92
C PHE A 231 -6.06 -3.95 12.78
N ASN A 232 -6.52 -2.81 13.28
CA ASN A 232 -7.88 -2.32 13.05
C ASN A 232 -7.83 -1.16 12.06
N ASN A 233 -8.51 -1.30 10.93
CA ASN A 233 -8.60 -0.29 9.88
C ASN A 233 -9.90 0.54 10.02
N GLY A 234 -10.29 0.87 11.25
CA GLY A 234 -11.54 1.57 11.53
C GLY A 234 -12.79 0.69 11.46
N GLN A 235 -12.62 -0.63 11.36
CA GLN A 235 -13.70 -1.62 11.38
C GLN A 235 -13.90 -2.16 12.80
N GLU A 236 -15.16 -2.47 13.15
CA GLU A 236 -15.49 -3.05 14.47
C GLU A 236 -14.98 -4.48 14.66
N THR A 237 -14.75 -5.21 13.58
CA THR A 237 -14.28 -6.61 13.59
C THR A 237 -12.92 -6.76 12.94
N ASN A 238 -12.06 -7.54 13.58
CA ASN A 238 -10.74 -7.93 13.06
C ASN A 238 -10.77 -9.30 12.34
N GLU A 239 -11.94 -9.91 12.19
CA GLU A 239 -12.08 -11.17 11.46
C GLU A 239 -12.49 -10.89 10.01
N LEU A 240 -11.86 -11.61 9.08
CA LEU A 240 -12.22 -11.60 7.67
C LEU A 240 -12.96 -12.88 7.32
N GLU A 241 -14.03 -12.74 6.57
CA GLU A 241 -14.66 -13.86 5.89
C GLU A 241 -13.74 -14.41 4.80
N LEU A 242 -13.82 -15.73 4.60
CA LEU A 242 -13.11 -16.38 3.51
C LEU A 242 -13.89 -16.16 2.21
N MET A 243 -13.64 -15.02 1.55
CA MET A 243 -14.24 -14.73 0.25
C MET A 243 -13.30 -15.13 -0.88
N ASN A 244 -13.84 -15.82 -1.89
CA ASN A 244 -13.09 -16.33 -3.04
C ASN A 244 -11.75 -16.95 -2.60
N ALA A 245 -11.80 -17.80 -1.58
CA ALA A 245 -10.61 -18.36 -0.96
C ALA A 245 -9.94 -19.38 -1.90
N THR A 246 -8.64 -19.25 -2.07
CA THR A 246 -7.82 -20.19 -2.84
C THR A 246 -6.52 -20.46 -2.10
N PHE A 247 -5.94 -21.64 -2.31
CA PHE A 247 -4.62 -21.96 -1.77
C PHE A 247 -3.59 -21.95 -2.91
N ASP A 248 -2.64 -21.05 -2.82
CA ASP A 248 -1.51 -20.97 -3.74
C ASP A 248 -0.42 -21.96 -3.30
N GLU A 249 -0.29 -23.07 -4.02
CA GLU A 249 0.68 -24.10 -3.69
C GLU A 249 2.13 -23.65 -3.86
N LYS A 250 2.41 -22.68 -4.72
CA LYS A 250 3.78 -22.18 -4.96
C LYS A 250 4.26 -21.33 -3.80
N SER A 251 3.45 -20.37 -3.36
CA SER A 251 3.76 -19.50 -2.22
C SER A 251 3.37 -20.15 -0.88
N ARG A 252 2.57 -21.23 -0.91
CA ARG A 252 1.97 -21.91 0.26
C ARG A 252 1.11 -20.95 1.09
N GLU A 253 0.37 -20.13 0.42
CA GLU A 253 -0.48 -19.11 1.02
C GLU A 253 -1.97 -19.38 0.75
N LEU A 254 -2.80 -19.21 1.77
CA LEU A 254 -4.23 -19.05 1.61
C LEU A 254 -4.46 -17.61 1.16
N VAL A 255 -5.15 -17.44 0.03
CA VAL A 255 -5.47 -16.13 -0.54
C VAL A 255 -6.98 -15.92 -0.42
N THR A 256 -7.40 -14.79 0.10
CA THR A 256 -8.80 -14.34 0.11
C THR A 256 -8.94 -13.08 -0.73
N LEU A 257 -10.04 -12.96 -1.46
CA LEU A 257 -10.30 -11.85 -2.36
C LEU A 257 -11.76 -11.40 -2.27
N ALA A 258 -12.03 -10.37 -1.50
CA ALA A 258 -13.34 -9.70 -1.49
C ALA A 258 -13.39 -8.66 -2.62
N LYS A 259 -14.09 -8.97 -3.70
CA LYS A 259 -14.22 -8.07 -4.85
C LYS A 259 -15.30 -7.03 -4.56
N GLY A 260 -15.02 -5.74 -4.84
CA GLY A 260 -16.03 -4.69 -4.79
C GLY A 260 -17.02 -4.77 -5.95
N ARG A 261 -16.57 -5.34 -7.10
CA ARG A 261 -17.41 -5.65 -8.28
C ARG A 261 -16.77 -6.73 -9.16
N GLY A 262 -17.50 -7.19 -10.19
CA GLY A 262 -17.10 -8.29 -11.06
C GLY A 262 -15.77 -8.09 -11.82
N LEU A 263 -15.38 -6.85 -12.10
CA LEU A 263 -14.11 -6.54 -12.78
C LEU A 263 -12.87 -6.75 -11.90
N SER A 264 -13.03 -6.89 -10.58
CA SER A 264 -11.93 -7.08 -9.61
C SER A 264 -10.88 -5.94 -9.64
N ASP A 265 -11.31 -4.72 -9.91
CA ASP A 265 -10.49 -3.52 -9.93
C ASP A 265 -10.57 -2.70 -8.63
N CYS A 266 -11.38 -3.18 -7.67
CA CYS A 266 -11.49 -2.67 -6.31
C CYS A 266 -11.87 -3.79 -5.33
N GLY A 267 -11.54 -3.61 -4.06
CA GLY A 267 -11.84 -4.56 -3.01
C GLY A 267 -10.67 -4.82 -2.06
N ILE A 268 -10.62 -6.02 -1.48
CA ILE A 268 -9.61 -6.44 -0.52
C ILE A 268 -9.00 -7.76 -0.96
N GLN A 269 -7.67 -7.82 -1.02
CA GLN A 269 -6.92 -9.07 -1.15
C GLN A 269 -6.06 -9.29 0.10
N ALA A 270 -6.17 -10.46 0.73
CA ALA A 270 -5.30 -10.82 1.83
C ALA A 270 -4.63 -12.18 1.57
N ARG A 271 -3.36 -12.28 1.93
CA ARG A 271 -2.52 -13.47 1.81
C ARG A 271 -2.09 -13.92 3.20
N TRP A 272 -2.23 -15.20 3.47
CA TRP A 272 -2.07 -15.78 4.79
C TRP A 272 -1.18 -17.01 4.74
N ARG A 273 -0.20 -17.11 5.63
CA ARG A 273 0.71 -18.26 5.72
C ARG A 273 0.47 -19.01 7.03
N PHE A 274 0.51 -20.33 6.95
CA PHE A 274 0.33 -21.19 8.10
C PHE A 274 1.60 -21.25 8.95
N ASP A 275 1.51 -20.95 10.25
CA ASP A 275 2.65 -20.91 11.19
C ASP A 275 2.86 -22.21 11.98
N GLY A 276 2.18 -23.30 11.56
CA GLY A 276 2.13 -24.57 12.29
C GLY A 276 0.91 -24.70 13.21
N GLN A 277 0.29 -23.59 13.60
CA GLN A 277 -0.90 -23.55 14.43
C GLN A 277 -2.08 -22.86 13.75
N ARG A 278 -1.87 -21.70 13.12
CA ARG A 278 -2.92 -20.88 12.49
C ARG A 278 -2.38 -20.14 11.28
N PHE A 279 -3.30 -19.62 10.47
CA PHE A 279 -2.95 -18.72 9.39
C PHE A 279 -2.62 -17.32 9.94
N ARG A 280 -1.47 -16.79 9.53
CA ARG A 280 -0.98 -15.45 9.85
C ARG A 280 -0.99 -14.60 8.61
N LEU A 281 -1.40 -13.35 8.75
CA LEU A 281 -1.40 -12.39 7.65
C LEU A 281 0.03 -12.15 7.16
N VAL A 282 0.23 -12.32 5.86
CA VAL A 282 1.49 -12.01 5.15
C VAL A 282 1.38 -10.68 4.42
N ARG A 283 0.28 -10.50 3.67
CA ARG A 283 -0.01 -9.28 2.93
C ARG A 283 -1.50 -8.96 3.03
N TYR A 284 -1.81 -7.69 3.22
CA TYR A 284 -3.17 -7.15 3.07
C TYR A 284 -3.10 -5.96 2.13
N ALA A 285 -3.86 -6.01 1.07
CA ALA A 285 -3.98 -4.96 0.09
C ALA A 285 -5.44 -4.57 -0.07
N ALA A 286 -5.71 -3.29 -0.24
CA ALA A 286 -7.06 -2.80 -0.42
C ALA A 286 -7.09 -1.65 -1.43
N GLU A 287 -8.07 -1.72 -2.32
CA GLU A 287 -8.41 -0.68 -3.28
C GLU A 287 -9.90 -0.36 -3.12
N PRO A 288 -10.23 0.72 -2.40
CA PRO A 288 -11.62 1.09 -2.15
C PRO A 288 -12.32 1.73 -3.34
N THR A 289 -11.56 2.24 -4.33
CA THR A 289 -12.09 2.95 -5.48
C THR A 289 -12.10 2.06 -6.71
N CYS A 290 -13.28 1.80 -7.27
CA CYS A 290 -13.45 1.03 -8.50
C CYS A 290 -13.26 1.96 -9.72
N ASP A 291 -12.09 1.93 -10.32
CA ASP A 291 -11.67 2.90 -11.33
C ASP A 291 -11.23 2.30 -12.68
N ASN A 292 -11.46 1.00 -12.90
CA ASN A 292 -11.04 0.23 -14.07
C ASN A 292 -9.52 0.25 -14.32
N TRP A 293 -8.70 0.40 -13.25
CA TRP A 293 -7.27 0.57 -13.43
C TRP A 293 -6.49 -0.73 -13.28
N HIS A 294 -6.41 -1.28 -12.08
CA HIS A 294 -5.58 -2.45 -11.80
C HIS A 294 -6.34 -3.54 -11.05
N GLY A 295 -5.95 -4.78 -11.28
CA GLY A 295 -6.43 -5.92 -10.51
C GLY A 295 -5.73 -6.08 -9.15
N PRO A 296 -6.11 -7.13 -8.38
CA PRO A 296 -5.73 -7.31 -6.97
C PRO A 296 -4.23 -7.36 -6.68
N ASP A 297 -3.41 -7.78 -7.63
CA ASP A 297 -1.96 -7.90 -7.43
C ASP A 297 -1.25 -6.54 -7.41
N ALA A 298 -1.86 -5.53 -8.03
CA ALA A 298 -1.35 -4.16 -8.07
C ALA A 298 -1.99 -3.24 -7.02
N TRP A 299 -2.94 -3.72 -6.21
CA TRP A 299 -3.58 -2.88 -5.19
C TRP A 299 -2.59 -2.44 -4.11
N PRO A 300 -2.75 -1.22 -3.58
CA PRO A 300 -1.91 -0.70 -2.52
C PRO A 300 -1.89 -1.61 -1.30
N THR A 301 -0.69 -1.93 -0.82
CA THR A 301 -0.50 -2.80 0.34
C THR A 301 -0.57 -2.00 1.62
N LEU A 302 -1.51 -2.34 2.52
CA LEU A 302 -1.65 -1.77 3.86
C LEU A 302 -0.83 -2.53 4.91
N TRP A 303 -0.62 -3.82 4.73
CA TRP A 303 0.13 -4.64 5.67
C TRP A 303 1.02 -5.63 4.94
N ILE A 304 2.24 -5.79 5.46
CA ILE A 304 3.17 -6.82 5.00
C ILE A 304 3.91 -7.44 6.19
N THR A 305 4.18 -8.73 6.11
CA THR A 305 5.01 -9.49 7.05
C THR A 305 6.00 -10.33 6.24
N ARG A 306 7.19 -10.55 6.74
CA ARG A 306 8.17 -11.47 6.15
C ARG A 306 7.87 -12.93 6.48
#